data_46b83c0fbf8d98dfe5ed2e80cbef3c29
#
_entry.id   46b83c0fbf8d98dfe5ed2e80cbef3c29
#
_cell.length_a   1.000
_cell.length_b   1.000
_cell.length_c   1.000
_cell.angle_alpha   90.00
_cell.angle_beta   90.00
_cell.angle_gamma   90.00
#
_symmetry.space_group_name_H-M   'P 1'
#
loop_
_entity.id
_entity.type
_entity.pdbx_description
1 polymer ?
#
loop_
_entity_poly.entity_id
_entity_poly.type
_entity_poly.pdbx_seq_one_letter_code
_entity_poly.pdbx_strand_id
1 'polypeptide(L)'
;SNIIYSTSSIFGQPLFKYGFHHFINQTKDKLVILDTLEGKTFYNIIEQFNDDVPNYSDSIKNKVNLKRNKLELWEVLSIFGLEGDLYCNDEEYDDVIKSFYSKNSLKYKIMDDYKKTDIYININKSDANIKQLEQGHFPILLEALHEIGEGLNKNGNCIIKVYDTYTEVSIKLLKLMSEIFTETYVYKPYITYGRQSNKYIIGLNYKGNFKNSSKFKEILSEIKSEKLNNIFNNIAIPEQFEFVVKYMNIQLGNYEHKMTNILVDYIKKSNYFGDLYHESLEKQKKSSEYWLDIFYSSNYKKNKETLASLISKTIKDNNDDMIQMFKSLV
;
A
#
# COMPACT_ATOMS: atom_id res chain seq x y z
N SER A 1 28.43 -10.08 4.77
CA SER A 1 28.67 -8.66 5.10
C SER A 1 27.70 -8.23 6.19
N ASN A 2 28.18 -7.46 7.16
CA ASN A 2 27.34 -6.96 8.23
C ASN A 2 26.45 -5.83 7.71
N ILE A 3 25.18 -5.86 8.13
CA ILE A 3 24.25 -4.76 7.89
C ILE A 3 24.56 -3.67 8.92
N ILE A 4 24.95 -2.48 8.44
CA ILE A 4 25.21 -1.32 9.29
C ILE A 4 23.93 -0.49 9.38
N TYR A 5 23.49 -0.19 10.60
CA TYR A 5 22.28 0.55 10.87
C TYR A 5 22.46 1.57 12.02
N SER A 6 21.51 2.47 12.19
CA SER A 6 21.48 3.43 13.30
C SER A 6 20.08 3.55 13.88
N THR A 7 20.03 3.81 15.19
CA THR A 7 18.79 3.88 15.98
C THR A 7 18.76 5.11 16.88
N SER A 8 17.58 5.39 17.44
CA SER A 8 17.40 6.37 18.53
C SER A 8 16.30 5.89 19.50
N SER A 9 16.32 6.38 20.74
CA SER A 9 15.33 6.06 21.78
C SER A 9 13.97 6.70 21.54
N ILE A 10 13.89 7.69 20.69
CA ILE A 10 12.65 8.37 20.29
C ILE A 10 12.46 8.26 18.78
N PHE A 11 11.27 8.62 18.28
CA PHE A 11 11.13 8.85 16.85
C PHE A 11 12.08 9.97 16.44
N GLY A 12 13.28 9.57 16.00
CA GLY A 12 14.28 10.46 15.46
C GLY A 12 13.81 11.06 14.13
N GLN A 13 14.70 11.80 13.51
CA GLN A 13 14.50 12.23 12.13
C GLN A 13 15.30 11.27 11.23
N PRO A 14 14.66 10.20 10.68
CA PRO A 14 15.33 9.38 9.69
C PRO A 14 15.72 10.26 8.51
N LEU A 15 16.76 9.89 7.79
CA LEU A 15 17.21 10.65 6.63
C LEU A 15 16.12 10.65 5.56
N PHE A 16 15.48 11.79 5.40
CA PHE A 16 14.59 12.05 4.27
C PHE A 16 15.45 12.49 3.08
N LYS A 17 15.35 11.77 1.98
CA LYS A 17 16.14 12.10 0.78
C LYS A 17 15.71 13.40 0.13
N TYR A 18 14.49 13.85 0.38
CA TYR A 18 13.91 15.04 -0.25
C TYR A 18 13.18 15.87 0.78
N GLY A 19 13.25 17.18 0.68
CA GLY A 19 12.51 18.13 1.53
C GLY A 19 10.98 18.03 1.44
N PHE A 20 10.49 17.09 0.68
CA PHE A 20 9.09 16.84 0.39
C PHE A 20 8.27 16.37 1.62
N HIS A 21 8.93 15.76 2.60
CA HIS A 21 8.28 15.32 3.84
C HIS A 21 7.66 16.47 4.64
N HIS A 22 8.23 17.69 4.60
CA HIS A 22 7.62 18.85 5.22
C HIS A 22 6.27 19.19 4.60
N PHE A 23 6.19 19.18 3.29
CA PHE A 23 4.95 19.41 2.55
C PHE A 23 3.87 18.38 2.93
N ILE A 24 4.24 17.12 2.98
CA ILE A 24 3.32 16.03 3.36
C ILE A 24 2.90 16.16 4.82
N ASN A 25 3.81 16.45 5.74
CA ASN A 25 3.47 16.65 7.15
C ASN A 25 2.55 17.84 7.36
N GLN A 26 2.79 18.96 6.65
CA GLN A 26 1.86 20.11 6.66
C GLN A 26 0.48 19.74 6.10
N THR A 27 0.43 18.87 5.09
CA THR A 27 -0.83 18.34 4.57
C THR A 27 -1.56 17.53 5.62
N LYS A 28 -0.86 16.62 6.31
CA LYS A 28 -1.43 15.79 7.39
C LYS A 28 -1.92 16.62 8.57
N ASP A 29 -1.25 17.74 8.88
CA ASP A 29 -1.69 18.66 9.92
C ASP A 29 -3.08 19.27 9.68
N LYS A 30 -3.46 19.43 8.41
CA LYS A 30 -4.80 19.93 8.07
C LYS A 30 -5.91 18.98 8.48
N LEU A 31 -5.62 17.68 8.62
CA LEU A 31 -6.59 16.67 9.04
C LEU A 31 -7.01 16.82 10.52
N VAL A 32 -6.31 17.62 11.32
CA VAL A 32 -6.72 17.97 12.69
C VAL A 32 -8.12 18.61 12.71
N ILE A 33 -8.55 19.23 11.61
CA ILE A 33 -9.92 19.74 11.50
C ILE A 33 -10.99 18.67 11.73
N LEU A 34 -10.67 17.39 11.47
CA LEU A 34 -11.57 16.27 11.73
C LEU A 34 -11.86 16.11 13.22
N ASP A 35 -10.91 16.45 14.08
CA ASP A 35 -11.05 16.37 15.54
C ASP A 35 -12.00 17.46 16.09
N THR A 36 -12.26 18.51 15.29
CA THR A 36 -13.16 19.58 15.65
C THR A 36 -14.63 19.29 15.34
N LEU A 37 -14.89 18.18 14.64
CA LEU A 37 -16.25 17.79 14.29
C LEU A 37 -16.92 17.09 15.46
N GLU A 38 -17.96 17.70 15.97
CA GLU A 38 -18.79 17.12 17.01
C GLU A 38 -19.74 16.08 16.41
N GLY A 39 -19.68 14.87 16.93
CA GLY A 39 -20.58 13.77 16.63
C GLY A 39 -20.13 12.83 15.49
N LYS A 40 -20.25 11.54 15.77
CA LYS A 40 -19.83 10.45 14.86
C LYS A 40 -20.54 10.47 13.50
N THR A 41 -21.74 11.04 13.43
CA THR A 41 -22.54 11.08 12.20
C THR A 41 -21.90 12.00 11.15
N PHE A 42 -21.46 13.18 11.54
CA PHE A 42 -20.75 14.10 10.63
C PHE A 42 -19.40 13.56 10.21
N TYR A 43 -18.66 12.97 11.12
CA TYR A 43 -17.40 12.30 10.82
C TYR A 43 -17.58 11.20 9.76
N ASN A 44 -18.57 10.34 9.92
CA ASN A 44 -18.87 9.29 8.96
C ASN A 44 -19.27 9.84 7.59
N ILE A 45 -20.05 10.91 7.53
CA ILE A 45 -20.41 11.57 6.28
C ILE A 45 -19.15 12.10 5.59
N ILE A 46 -18.28 12.77 6.31
CA ILE A 46 -17.04 13.35 5.77
C ILE A 46 -16.05 12.28 5.35
N GLU A 47 -15.91 11.20 6.11
CA GLU A 47 -15.12 10.05 5.72
C GLU A 47 -15.59 9.44 4.39
N GLN A 48 -16.85 9.57 4.08
CA GLN A 48 -17.46 9.10 2.85
C GLN A 48 -17.21 10.03 1.64
N PHE A 49 -16.86 11.30 1.89
CA PHE A 49 -16.66 12.29 0.83
C PHE A 49 -15.23 12.27 0.31
N ASN A 50 -15.02 11.45 -0.70
CA ASN A 50 -13.81 11.43 -1.49
C ASN A 50 -14.24 11.25 -2.95
N ASP A 51 -14.22 12.33 -3.73
CA ASP A 51 -14.84 12.39 -5.07
C ASP A 51 -14.33 11.32 -6.04
N ASP A 52 -13.11 10.84 -5.86
CA ASP A 52 -12.46 9.92 -6.79
C ASP A 52 -12.34 8.48 -6.26
N VAL A 53 -12.83 8.19 -5.05
CA VAL A 53 -12.67 6.88 -4.43
C VAL A 53 -14.01 6.21 -4.24
N PRO A 54 -14.14 4.90 -4.57
CA PRO A 54 -15.37 4.16 -4.31
C PRO A 54 -15.73 4.28 -2.83
N ASN A 55 -16.89 4.84 -2.57
CA ASN A 55 -17.41 4.82 -1.24
C ASN A 55 -17.75 3.37 -0.87
N TYR A 56 -17.49 3.00 0.39
CA TYR A 56 -18.13 1.84 1.01
C TYR A 56 -19.61 2.16 1.23
N SER A 57 -20.25 2.57 0.13
CA SER A 57 -21.66 2.91 0.06
C SER A 57 -22.50 1.65 0.16
N ASP A 58 -23.79 1.85 0.32
CA ASP A 58 -24.76 0.76 0.30
C ASP A 58 -24.61 -0.14 -0.93
N SER A 59 -24.13 0.38 -2.06
CA SER A 59 -23.88 -0.39 -3.28
C SER A 59 -22.81 -1.47 -3.07
N ILE A 60 -21.69 -1.15 -2.40
CA ILE A 60 -20.65 -2.13 -2.08
C ILE A 60 -21.09 -2.98 -0.89
N LYS A 61 -21.55 -2.35 0.19
CA LYS A 61 -21.93 -3.02 1.42
C LYS A 61 -23.03 -4.09 1.20
N ASN A 62 -23.99 -3.83 0.35
CA ASN A 62 -25.08 -4.78 0.06
C ASN A 62 -24.64 -5.93 -0.84
N LYS A 63 -23.59 -5.76 -1.66
CA LYS A 63 -23.10 -6.80 -2.57
C LYS A 63 -21.92 -7.57 -2.00
N VAL A 64 -21.10 -6.92 -1.18
CA VAL A 64 -19.85 -7.47 -0.64
C VAL A 64 -19.92 -7.41 0.88
N ASN A 65 -20.15 -8.55 1.52
CA ASN A 65 -20.23 -8.63 2.99
C ASN A 65 -18.84 -8.60 3.63
N LEU A 66 -18.00 -7.61 3.28
CA LEU A 66 -16.64 -7.43 3.77
C LEU A 66 -16.42 -5.99 4.22
N LYS A 67 -15.62 -5.79 5.25
CA LYS A 67 -15.22 -4.44 5.70
C LYS A 67 -14.32 -3.77 4.66
N ARG A 68 -14.35 -2.43 4.59
CA ARG A 68 -13.60 -1.64 3.61
C ARG A 68 -12.09 -1.96 3.59
N ASN A 69 -11.44 -2.05 4.74
CA ASN A 69 -10.02 -2.36 4.83
C ASN A 69 -9.66 -3.72 4.21
N LYS A 70 -10.61 -4.65 4.17
CA LYS A 70 -10.45 -5.96 3.53
C LYS A 70 -10.57 -5.89 2.02
N LEU A 71 -11.30 -4.90 1.50
CA LEU A 71 -11.45 -4.68 0.07
C LEU A 71 -10.15 -4.21 -0.59
N GLU A 72 -9.23 -3.59 0.16
CA GLU A 72 -7.89 -3.28 -0.32
C GLU A 72 -7.14 -4.56 -0.74
N LEU A 73 -7.17 -5.58 0.11
CA LEU A 73 -6.54 -6.87 -0.21
C LEU A 73 -7.27 -7.58 -1.36
N TRP A 74 -8.61 -7.53 -1.38
CA TRP A 74 -9.40 -8.06 -2.50
C TRP A 74 -8.94 -7.48 -3.84
N GLU A 75 -8.78 -6.15 -3.90
CA GLU A 75 -8.35 -5.43 -5.09
C GLU A 75 -6.93 -5.86 -5.51
N VAL A 76 -6.00 -5.94 -4.57
CA VAL A 76 -4.62 -6.40 -4.83
C VAL A 76 -4.61 -7.83 -5.38
N LEU A 77 -5.34 -8.74 -4.75
CA LEU A 77 -5.46 -10.13 -5.24
C LEU A 77 -6.08 -10.18 -6.63
N SER A 78 -7.05 -9.33 -6.92
CA SER A 78 -7.70 -9.26 -8.25
C SER A 78 -6.74 -8.81 -9.35
N ILE A 79 -5.85 -7.88 -9.04
CA ILE A 79 -4.89 -7.34 -10.04
C ILE A 79 -3.74 -8.32 -10.30
N PHE A 80 -3.14 -8.83 -9.24
CA PHE A 80 -1.90 -9.59 -9.35
C PHE A 80 -2.13 -11.08 -9.57
N GLY A 81 -3.30 -11.60 -9.23
CA GLY A 81 -3.72 -12.95 -9.59
C GLY A 81 -2.87 -14.06 -9.01
N LEU A 82 -2.61 -13.98 -7.74
CA LEU A 82 -1.74 -14.91 -7.05
C LEU A 82 -2.51 -16.20 -6.71
N GLU A 83 -1.91 -17.35 -6.96
CA GLU A 83 -2.44 -18.68 -6.65
C GLU A 83 -1.40 -19.49 -5.90
N GLY A 84 -1.81 -20.36 -4.99
CA GLY A 84 -0.95 -21.29 -4.25
C GLY A 84 -1.20 -21.31 -2.75
N ASP A 85 -0.36 -22.00 -2.03
CA ASP A 85 -0.39 -22.07 -0.57
C ASP A 85 0.03 -20.71 0.01
N LEU A 86 -0.82 -20.11 0.84
CA LEU A 86 -0.63 -18.75 1.32
C LEU A 86 -0.59 -18.68 2.85
N TYR A 87 0.23 -17.76 3.35
CA TYR A 87 0.24 -17.33 4.73
C TYR A 87 -0.14 -15.85 4.82
N CYS A 88 -1.03 -15.52 5.74
CA CYS A 88 -1.35 -14.16 6.11
C CYS A 88 -1.07 -13.96 7.61
N ASN A 89 -0.33 -12.94 7.94
CA ASN A 89 0.07 -12.66 9.32
C ASN A 89 -1.06 -12.12 10.23
N ASP A 90 -2.25 -11.87 9.67
CA ASP A 90 -3.43 -11.38 10.39
C ASP A 90 -4.66 -12.22 10.01
N GLU A 91 -5.08 -13.09 10.92
CA GLU A 91 -6.23 -14.00 10.75
C GLU A 91 -7.57 -13.24 10.52
N GLU A 92 -7.65 -11.97 10.90
CA GLU A 92 -8.82 -11.15 10.58
C GLU A 92 -9.10 -11.03 9.07
N TYR A 93 -8.10 -11.33 8.23
CA TYR A 93 -8.22 -11.29 6.77
C TYR A 93 -8.55 -12.64 6.13
N ASP A 94 -8.68 -13.68 6.91
CA ASP A 94 -9.03 -15.01 6.42
C ASP A 94 -10.36 -15.05 5.66
N ASP A 95 -11.34 -14.28 6.11
CA ASP A 95 -12.65 -14.20 5.47
C ASP A 95 -12.59 -13.61 4.06
N VAL A 96 -11.79 -12.55 3.85
CA VAL A 96 -11.62 -11.97 2.52
C VAL A 96 -10.83 -12.90 1.60
N ILE A 97 -9.80 -13.56 2.13
CA ILE A 97 -9.01 -14.55 1.38
C ILE A 97 -9.91 -15.70 0.93
N LYS A 98 -10.61 -16.34 1.86
CA LYS A 98 -11.54 -17.44 1.57
C LYS A 98 -12.61 -17.03 0.56
N SER A 99 -13.19 -15.86 0.72
CA SER A 99 -14.22 -15.32 -0.19
C SER A 99 -13.67 -15.07 -1.59
N PHE A 100 -12.47 -14.49 -1.70
CA PHE A 100 -11.84 -14.19 -2.98
C PHE A 100 -11.54 -15.46 -3.78
N TYR A 101 -10.83 -16.41 -3.16
CA TYR A 101 -10.42 -17.64 -3.83
C TYR A 101 -11.62 -18.54 -4.18
N SER A 102 -12.59 -18.67 -3.26
CA SER A 102 -13.83 -19.45 -3.53
C SER A 102 -14.64 -18.84 -4.67
N LYS A 103 -14.83 -17.52 -4.67
CA LYS A 103 -15.58 -16.83 -5.74
C LYS A 103 -14.94 -17.00 -7.12
N ASN A 104 -13.61 -16.99 -7.18
CA ASN A 104 -12.87 -17.08 -8.43
C ASN A 104 -12.48 -18.51 -8.81
N SER A 105 -12.88 -19.51 -8.02
CA SER A 105 -12.55 -20.94 -8.22
C SER A 105 -11.04 -21.19 -8.37
N LEU A 106 -10.24 -20.48 -7.58
CA LEU A 106 -8.79 -20.58 -7.54
C LEU A 106 -8.34 -21.58 -6.49
N LYS A 107 -7.25 -22.27 -6.73
CA LYS A 107 -6.67 -23.22 -5.78
C LYS A 107 -5.85 -22.45 -4.74
N TYR A 108 -6.09 -22.75 -3.46
CA TYR A 108 -5.35 -22.16 -2.36
C TYR A 108 -5.41 -23.06 -1.12
N LYS A 109 -4.48 -22.83 -0.20
CA LYS A 109 -4.51 -23.33 1.15
C LYS A 109 -3.97 -22.26 2.07
N ILE A 110 -4.69 -21.91 3.13
CA ILE A 110 -4.20 -21.03 4.18
C ILE A 110 -3.30 -21.84 5.09
N MET A 111 -2.08 -21.37 5.30
CA MET A 111 -1.06 -21.99 6.12
C MET A 111 -1.00 -21.31 7.49
N ASP A 112 -0.79 -22.08 8.54
CA ASP A 112 -0.65 -21.56 9.92
C ASP A 112 0.72 -20.89 10.18
N ASP A 113 1.68 -21.13 9.28
CA ASP A 113 3.07 -20.63 9.38
C ASP A 113 3.53 -20.14 8.00
N TYR A 114 4.42 -19.16 8.00
CA TYR A 114 5.00 -18.58 6.78
C TYR A 114 5.97 -19.52 6.03
N LYS A 115 6.34 -20.65 6.64
CA LYS A 115 7.31 -21.59 6.05
C LYS A 115 6.73 -22.38 4.89
N LYS A 116 7.48 -22.43 3.79
CA LYS A 116 7.11 -23.16 2.57
C LYS A 116 5.78 -22.69 1.97
N THR A 117 5.55 -21.39 1.95
CA THR A 117 4.40 -20.78 1.29
C THR A 117 4.74 -20.29 -0.09
N ASP A 118 3.75 -20.25 -0.98
CA ASP A 118 3.85 -19.68 -2.32
C ASP A 118 3.48 -18.18 -2.30
N ILE A 119 2.67 -17.77 -1.32
CA ILE A 119 2.24 -16.38 -1.15
C ILE A 119 2.41 -15.99 0.32
N TYR A 120 3.16 -14.94 0.54
CA TYR A 120 3.34 -14.30 1.85
C TYR A 120 2.58 -12.97 1.90
N ILE A 121 1.68 -12.82 2.87
CA ILE A 121 0.87 -11.61 3.04
C ILE A 121 1.13 -11.03 4.44
N ASN A 122 1.59 -9.77 4.49
CA ASN A 122 1.77 -9.03 5.72
C ASN A 122 0.98 -7.71 5.66
N ILE A 123 -0.04 -7.60 6.51
CA ILE A 123 -0.96 -6.47 6.61
C ILE A 123 -0.96 -5.83 7.99
N ASN A 124 0.06 -6.07 8.78
CA ASN A 124 0.22 -5.44 10.09
C ASN A 124 0.15 -3.91 9.98
N LYS A 125 -0.50 -3.32 10.97
CA LYS A 125 -0.59 -1.87 11.10
C LYS A 125 0.47 -1.37 12.06
N SER A 126 1.00 -0.18 11.79
CA SER A 126 1.80 0.55 12.77
C SER A 126 0.87 1.29 13.73
N ASP A 127 1.16 1.23 15.02
CA ASP A 127 0.48 2.02 16.06
C ASP A 127 1.03 3.45 16.19
N ALA A 128 1.98 3.82 15.34
CA ALA A 128 2.61 5.12 15.35
C ALA A 128 1.63 6.23 14.91
N ASN A 129 1.90 7.46 15.36
CA ASN A 129 1.21 8.66 14.90
C ASN A 129 1.26 8.76 13.36
N ILE A 130 0.25 9.36 12.76
CA ILE A 130 0.12 9.50 11.29
C ILE A 130 1.36 10.08 10.60
N LYS A 131 2.10 10.98 11.26
CA LYS A 131 3.37 11.54 10.75
C LYS A 131 4.58 10.62 10.94
N GLN A 132 4.44 9.59 11.74
CA GLN A 132 5.51 8.65 12.12
C GLN A 132 5.23 7.24 11.65
N LEU A 133 4.17 7.04 10.85
CA LEU A 133 3.76 5.72 10.34
C LEU A 133 4.89 5.03 9.60
N GLU A 134 5.67 5.75 8.81
CA GLU A 134 6.79 5.19 8.06
C GLU A 134 7.85 4.60 8.99
N GLN A 135 8.35 5.38 9.94
CA GLN A 135 9.36 4.92 10.89
C GLN A 135 8.83 3.84 11.82
N GLY A 136 7.59 4.00 12.31
CA GLY A 136 6.93 3.00 13.15
C GLY A 136 6.69 1.67 12.45
N HIS A 137 6.69 1.65 11.11
CA HIS A 137 6.50 0.45 10.31
C HIS A 137 7.80 -0.29 9.97
N PHE A 138 8.97 0.29 10.17
CA PHE A 138 10.25 -0.36 9.86
C PHE A 138 10.44 -1.71 10.54
N PRO A 139 10.11 -1.91 11.84
CA PRO A 139 10.21 -3.23 12.46
C PRO A 139 9.37 -4.29 11.74
N ILE A 140 8.17 -3.94 11.32
CA ILE A 140 7.26 -4.83 10.59
C ILE A 140 7.86 -5.22 9.24
N LEU A 141 8.48 -4.27 8.53
CA LEU A 141 9.16 -4.54 7.26
C LEU A 141 10.39 -5.44 7.43
N LEU A 142 11.16 -5.24 8.50
CA LEU A 142 12.31 -6.09 8.80
C LEU A 142 11.88 -7.52 9.13
N GLU A 143 10.80 -7.69 9.89
CA GLU A 143 10.21 -8.98 10.20
C GLU A 143 9.71 -9.68 8.92
N ALA A 144 8.95 -8.96 8.09
CA ALA A 144 8.47 -9.48 6.81
C ALA A 144 9.64 -9.94 5.90
N LEU A 145 10.72 -9.17 5.82
CA LEU A 145 11.91 -9.55 5.05
C LEU A 145 12.60 -10.80 5.62
N HIS A 146 12.67 -10.92 6.95
CA HIS A 146 13.15 -12.14 7.58
C HIS A 146 12.30 -13.35 7.20
N GLU A 147 10.99 -13.26 7.38
CA GLU A 147 10.05 -14.35 7.11
C GLU A 147 10.03 -14.75 5.62
N ILE A 148 10.09 -13.79 4.70
CA ILE A 148 10.23 -14.06 3.27
C ILE A 148 11.49 -14.87 2.98
N GLY A 149 12.62 -14.45 3.54
CA GLY A 149 13.89 -15.14 3.30
C GLY A 149 13.95 -16.56 3.87
N GLU A 150 13.27 -16.81 5.00
CA GLU A 150 13.25 -18.11 5.66
C GLU A 150 12.15 -19.06 5.14
N GLY A 151 11.05 -18.50 4.61
CA GLY A 151 9.84 -19.28 4.40
C GLY A 151 9.26 -19.27 2.99
N LEU A 152 9.46 -18.22 2.21
CA LEU A 152 8.84 -18.11 0.91
C LEU A 152 9.51 -19.06 -0.11
N ASN A 153 8.71 -19.84 -0.80
CA ASN A 153 9.18 -20.72 -1.86
C ASN A 153 9.81 -19.92 -3.01
N LYS A 154 10.79 -20.51 -3.69
CA LYS A 154 11.29 -19.95 -4.95
C LYS A 154 10.14 -19.80 -5.94
N ASN A 155 10.09 -18.69 -6.66
CA ASN A 155 9.00 -18.23 -7.52
C ASN A 155 7.71 -17.86 -6.74
N GLY A 156 7.75 -17.86 -5.43
CA GLY A 156 6.65 -17.34 -4.60
C GLY A 156 6.51 -15.82 -4.70
N ASN A 157 5.42 -15.31 -4.14
CA ASN A 157 5.04 -13.92 -4.23
C ASN A 157 4.79 -13.33 -2.84
N CYS A 158 4.90 -12.02 -2.69
CA CYS A 158 4.54 -11.38 -1.44
C CYS A 158 3.65 -10.15 -1.64
N ILE A 159 2.85 -9.86 -0.63
CA ILE A 159 2.04 -8.66 -0.48
C ILE A 159 2.36 -8.08 0.90
N ILE A 160 2.90 -6.87 0.96
CA ILE A 160 3.25 -6.20 2.21
C ILE A 160 2.57 -4.84 2.24
N LYS A 161 1.72 -4.60 3.25
CA LYS A 161 1.14 -3.28 3.47
C LYS A 161 2.21 -2.33 3.97
N VAL A 162 2.27 -1.13 3.39
CA VAL A 162 3.18 -0.06 3.77
C VAL A 162 2.47 1.29 3.77
N TYR A 163 3.14 2.28 4.30
CA TYR A 163 2.67 3.67 4.34
C TYR A 163 3.57 4.56 3.48
N ASP A 164 4.04 5.67 4.02
CA ASP A 164 4.96 6.54 3.30
C ASP A 164 6.31 5.86 3.02
N THR A 165 6.98 6.31 1.98
CA THR A 165 8.26 5.77 1.51
C THR A 165 9.24 6.89 1.17
N TYR A 166 9.29 7.93 2.02
CA TYR A 166 10.09 9.14 1.79
C TYR A 166 11.50 9.07 2.36
N THR A 167 11.76 8.13 3.28
CA THR A 167 13.04 8.01 3.95
C THR A 167 14.04 7.19 3.16
N GLU A 168 15.31 7.40 3.45
CA GLU A 168 16.39 6.58 2.90
C GLU A 168 16.23 5.10 3.24
N VAL A 169 15.72 4.79 4.45
CA VAL A 169 15.43 3.41 4.88
C VAL A 169 14.43 2.75 3.95
N SER A 170 13.30 3.40 3.70
CA SER A 170 12.26 2.86 2.82
C SER A 170 12.77 2.64 1.40
N ILE A 171 13.55 3.58 0.86
CA ILE A 171 14.11 3.46 -0.48
C ILE A 171 15.09 2.28 -0.56
N LYS A 172 15.93 2.10 0.45
CA LYS A 172 16.87 0.96 0.52
C LYS A 172 16.16 -0.37 0.66
N LEU A 173 15.09 -0.44 1.48
CA LEU A 173 14.28 -1.65 1.60
C LEU A 173 13.52 -1.98 0.30
N LEU A 174 12.97 -0.97 -0.39
CA LEU A 174 12.40 -1.15 -1.73
C LEU A 174 13.44 -1.64 -2.73
N LYS A 175 14.66 -1.11 -2.68
CA LYS A 175 15.75 -1.59 -3.53
C LYS A 175 16.09 -3.04 -3.24
N LEU A 176 16.17 -3.44 -1.97
CA LEU A 176 16.37 -4.83 -1.59
C LEU A 176 15.27 -5.74 -2.14
N MET A 177 13.99 -5.32 -2.01
CA MET A 177 12.86 -6.06 -2.59
C MET A 177 13.04 -6.26 -4.10
N SER A 178 13.47 -5.22 -4.82
CA SER A 178 13.73 -5.32 -6.26
C SER A 178 14.88 -6.27 -6.63
N GLU A 179 15.79 -6.53 -5.70
CA GLU A 179 16.90 -7.48 -5.92
C GLU A 179 16.49 -8.93 -5.65
N ILE A 180 15.60 -9.17 -4.68
CA ILE A 180 15.21 -10.54 -4.30
C ILE A 180 13.99 -11.06 -5.07
N PHE A 181 13.19 -10.18 -5.67
CA PHE A 181 12.08 -10.54 -6.56
C PHE A 181 12.42 -10.23 -8.03
N THR A 182 11.78 -10.94 -8.95
CA THR A 182 11.92 -10.66 -10.39
C THR A 182 11.22 -9.36 -10.76
N GLU A 183 10.07 -9.12 -10.14
CA GLU A 183 9.28 -7.90 -10.33
C GLU A 183 8.84 -7.37 -8.95
N THR A 184 8.87 -6.05 -8.79
CA THR A 184 8.43 -5.38 -7.55
C THR A 184 7.59 -4.18 -7.91
N TYR A 185 6.40 -4.10 -7.33
CA TYR A 185 5.45 -3.02 -7.54
C TYR A 185 5.13 -2.32 -6.21
N VAL A 186 4.87 -1.03 -6.28
CA VAL A 186 4.20 -0.29 -5.22
C VAL A 186 2.83 0.09 -5.73
N TYR A 187 1.80 -0.41 -5.07
CA TYR A 187 0.43 -0.24 -5.49
C TYR A 187 -0.40 0.46 -4.42
N LYS A 188 -1.12 1.52 -4.79
CA LYS A 188 -2.13 2.17 -3.96
C LYS A 188 -3.50 1.72 -4.44
N PRO A 189 -4.26 0.94 -3.64
CA PRO A 189 -5.58 0.48 -4.05
C PRO A 189 -6.53 1.64 -4.33
N TYR A 190 -7.35 1.49 -5.36
CA TYR A 190 -8.35 2.48 -5.74
C TYR A 190 -9.41 2.70 -4.65
N ILE A 191 -9.73 1.63 -3.88
CA ILE A 191 -10.67 1.69 -2.76
C ILE A 191 -10.11 2.44 -1.54
N THR A 192 -8.79 2.66 -1.47
CA THR A 192 -8.15 3.39 -0.37
C THR A 192 -8.44 4.89 -0.48
N TYR A 193 -8.78 5.54 0.63
CA TYR A 193 -8.95 7.00 0.63
C TYR A 193 -7.70 7.71 0.12
N GLY A 194 -7.91 8.69 -0.77
CA GLY A 194 -6.81 9.46 -1.37
C GLY A 194 -5.91 10.15 -0.36
N ARG A 195 -6.49 10.62 0.77
CA ARG A 195 -5.77 11.26 1.89
C ARG A 195 -4.98 10.30 2.78
N GLN A 196 -5.15 9.00 2.63
CA GLN A 196 -4.41 7.98 3.38
C GLN A 196 -3.16 7.56 2.63
N SER A 197 -2.07 7.33 3.36
CA SER A 197 -0.80 6.90 2.76
C SER A 197 -0.68 5.39 2.51
N ASN A 198 -1.72 4.61 2.84
CA ASN A 198 -1.73 3.15 2.67
C ASN A 198 -1.38 2.74 1.23
N LYS A 199 -0.42 1.85 1.11
CA LYS A 199 0.05 1.24 -0.14
C LYS A 199 0.45 -0.20 0.12
N TYR A 200 0.73 -0.92 -0.95
CA TYR A 200 1.21 -2.28 -0.87
C TYR A 200 2.47 -2.44 -1.72
N ILE A 201 3.47 -3.09 -1.17
CA ILE A 201 4.60 -3.61 -1.94
C ILE A 201 4.22 -5.01 -2.37
N ILE A 202 4.29 -5.27 -3.67
CA ILE A 202 4.04 -6.58 -4.27
C ILE A 202 5.33 -7.06 -4.90
N GLY A 203 5.88 -8.17 -4.39
CA GLY A 203 7.02 -8.86 -4.98
C GLY A 203 6.55 -10.11 -5.72
N LEU A 204 6.89 -10.24 -6.98
CA LEU A 204 6.54 -11.38 -7.80
C LEU A 204 7.77 -12.20 -8.15
N ASN A 205 7.61 -13.52 -8.13
CA ASN A 205 8.63 -14.50 -8.49
C ASN A 205 9.92 -14.33 -7.65
N TYR A 206 9.84 -14.68 -6.38
CA TYR A 206 10.99 -14.70 -5.47
C TYR A 206 12.14 -15.53 -6.03
N LYS A 207 13.34 -14.97 -6.08
CA LYS A 207 14.52 -15.63 -6.70
C LYS A 207 15.09 -16.76 -5.84
N GLY A 208 14.70 -16.85 -4.55
CA GLY A 208 15.22 -17.85 -3.62
C GLY A 208 16.69 -17.64 -3.23
N ASN A 209 17.19 -16.42 -3.34
CA ASN A 209 18.61 -16.08 -3.14
C ASN A 209 18.89 -15.20 -1.91
N PHE A 210 17.90 -14.98 -1.06
CA PHE A 210 18.03 -14.10 0.10
C PHE A 210 18.66 -14.81 1.30
N LYS A 211 19.98 -14.94 1.30
CA LYS A 211 20.77 -15.73 2.26
C LYS A 211 20.96 -15.07 3.63
N ASN A 212 20.70 -13.78 3.79
CA ASN A 212 21.00 -13.03 5.02
C ASN A 212 19.74 -12.56 5.74
N SER A 213 18.61 -13.21 5.52
CA SER A 213 17.32 -12.86 6.12
C SER A 213 17.33 -12.93 7.65
N SER A 214 18.07 -13.88 8.25
CA SER A 214 18.23 -13.99 9.70
C SER A 214 18.79 -12.74 10.36
N LYS A 215 19.62 -11.95 9.66
CA LYS A 215 20.18 -10.70 10.17
C LYS A 215 19.13 -9.64 10.48
N PHE A 216 18.01 -9.64 9.78
CA PHE A 216 16.89 -8.73 10.10
C PHE A 216 16.27 -9.05 11.44
N LYS A 217 16.17 -10.34 11.79
CA LYS A 217 15.72 -10.77 13.12
C LYS A 217 16.71 -10.39 14.22
N GLU A 218 18.02 -10.49 13.95
CA GLU A 218 19.06 -10.03 14.88
C GLU A 218 18.91 -8.53 15.13
N ILE A 219 18.81 -7.70 14.08
CA ILE A 219 18.58 -6.26 14.19
C ILE A 219 17.33 -5.96 15.01
N LEU A 220 16.22 -6.66 14.77
CA LEU A 220 14.98 -6.49 15.53
C LEU A 220 15.19 -6.78 17.02
N SER A 221 15.95 -7.82 17.35
CA SER A 221 16.24 -8.18 18.74
C SER A 221 17.16 -7.16 19.44
N GLU A 222 18.06 -6.52 18.69
CA GLU A 222 19.00 -5.52 19.19
C GLU A 222 18.34 -4.15 19.37
N ILE A 223 17.47 -3.75 18.43
CA ILE A 223 16.74 -2.47 18.49
C ILE A 223 15.86 -2.39 19.73
N LYS A 224 15.16 -3.48 20.10
CA LYS A 224 14.21 -3.54 21.23
C LYS A 224 13.22 -2.37 21.22
N SER A 225 13.42 -1.41 22.14
CA SER A 225 12.58 -0.20 22.27
C SER A 225 13.07 0.99 21.44
N GLU A 226 14.22 0.90 20.82
CA GLU A 226 14.76 1.95 19.96
C GLU A 226 14.07 1.97 18.60
N LYS A 227 14.15 3.12 17.92
CA LYS A 227 13.57 3.32 16.58
C LYS A 227 14.68 3.34 15.54
N LEU A 228 14.46 2.60 14.45
CA LEU A 228 15.39 2.56 13.33
C LEU A 228 15.40 3.92 12.62
N ASN A 229 16.58 4.51 12.44
CA ASN A 229 16.77 5.78 11.74
C ASN A 229 17.38 5.59 10.35
N ASN A 230 18.26 4.62 10.19
CA ASN A 230 18.85 4.26 8.91
C ASN A 230 19.32 2.80 8.91
N ILE A 231 19.46 2.23 7.72
CA ILE A 231 19.93 0.86 7.48
C ILE A 231 20.82 0.85 6.24
N PHE A 232 21.72 -0.14 6.14
CA PHE A 232 22.72 -0.21 5.06
C PHE A 232 23.50 1.09 4.91
N ASN A 233 23.97 1.65 6.04
CA ASN A 233 24.64 2.96 6.06
C ASN A 233 25.87 3.03 5.14
N ASN A 234 26.45 1.89 4.81
CA ASN A 234 27.61 1.74 3.92
C ASN A 234 27.22 1.54 2.44
N ILE A 235 25.93 1.54 2.09
CA ILE A 235 25.46 1.29 0.73
C ILE A 235 24.79 2.55 0.19
N ALA A 236 25.29 3.02 -0.95
CA ALA A 236 24.66 4.09 -1.69
C ALA A 236 23.48 3.56 -2.50
N ILE A 237 22.40 4.35 -2.55
CA ILE A 237 21.25 4.05 -3.41
C ILE A 237 21.63 4.41 -4.85
N PRO A 238 21.41 3.51 -5.84
CA PRO A 238 21.61 3.86 -7.23
C PRO A 238 20.74 5.05 -7.65
N GLU A 239 21.32 6.05 -8.28
CA GLU A 239 20.65 7.31 -8.63
C GLU A 239 19.38 7.10 -9.44
N GLN A 240 19.41 6.18 -10.41
CA GLN A 240 18.25 5.85 -11.24
C GLN A 240 17.09 5.28 -10.41
N PHE A 241 17.39 4.38 -9.46
CA PHE A 241 16.37 3.80 -8.58
C PHE A 241 15.78 4.87 -7.65
N GLU A 242 16.65 5.69 -7.09
CA GLU A 242 16.25 6.82 -6.25
C GLU A 242 15.31 7.77 -6.99
N PHE A 243 15.59 8.06 -8.27
CA PHE A 243 14.76 8.90 -9.12
C PHE A 243 13.36 8.32 -9.32
N VAL A 244 13.24 7.01 -9.60
CA VAL A 244 11.94 6.33 -9.79
C VAL A 244 11.11 6.40 -8.51
N VAL A 245 11.69 6.11 -7.35
CA VAL A 245 10.98 6.19 -6.07
C VAL A 245 10.58 7.63 -5.76
N LYS A 246 11.44 8.59 -6.04
CA LYS A 246 11.13 10.03 -5.89
C LYS A 246 9.93 10.42 -6.74
N TYR A 247 9.93 10.03 -8.01
CA TYR A 247 8.83 10.35 -8.92
C TYR A 247 7.50 9.76 -8.43
N MET A 248 7.51 8.49 -8.03
CA MET A 248 6.36 7.82 -7.42
C MET A 248 5.86 8.60 -6.18
N ASN A 249 6.76 8.95 -5.27
CA ASN A 249 6.42 9.67 -4.05
C ASN A 249 5.82 11.06 -4.34
N ILE A 250 6.33 11.77 -5.35
CA ILE A 250 5.77 13.07 -5.78
C ILE A 250 4.34 12.90 -6.27
N GLN A 251 4.07 11.90 -7.11
CA GLN A 251 2.72 11.66 -7.64
C GLN A 251 1.74 11.31 -6.52
N LEU A 252 2.09 10.35 -5.65
CA LEU A 252 1.25 9.92 -4.55
C LEU A 252 1.03 11.04 -3.52
N GLY A 253 2.07 11.79 -3.18
CA GLY A 253 1.98 12.88 -2.23
C GLY A 253 1.17 14.08 -2.76
N ASN A 254 1.28 14.41 -4.04
CA ASN A 254 0.44 15.42 -4.67
C ASN A 254 -1.05 14.99 -4.67
N TYR A 255 -1.31 13.71 -4.91
CA TYR A 255 -2.65 13.17 -4.84
C TYR A 255 -3.21 13.24 -3.41
N GLU A 256 -2.44 12.81 -2.40
CA GLU A 256 -2.82 12.92 -0.98
C GLU A 256 -3.09 14.36 -0.57
N HIS A 257 -2.25 15.30 -1.01
CA HIS A 257 -2.43 16.72 -0.76
C HIS A 257 -3.71 17.27 -1.39
N LYS A 258 -3.97 16.95 -2.66
CA LYS A 258 -5.19 17.33 -3.37
C LYS A 258 -6.43 16.84 -2.63
N MET A 259 -6.47 15.55 -2.28
CA MET A 259 -7.62 14.94 -1.63
C MET A 259 -7.84 15.47 -0.21
N THR A 260 -6.75 15.73 0.53
CA THR A 260 -6.83 16.36 1.86
C THR A 260 -7.42 17.78 1.76
N ASN A 261 -6.98 18.58 0.79
CA ASN A 261 -7.53 19.93 0.61
C ASN A 261 -9.01 19.92 0.21
N ILE A 262 -9.42 19.02 -0.67
CA ILE A 262 -10.83 18.85 -1.05
C ILE A 262 -11.67 18.55 0.20
N LEU A 263 -11.22 17.63 1.05
CA LEU A 263 -11.90 17.29 2.29
C LEU A 263 -11.98 18.50 3.26
N VAL A 264 -10.85 19.19 3.46
CA VAL A 264 -10.79 20.36 4.36
C VAL A 264 -11.70 21.49 3.87
N ASP A 265 -11.70 21.76 2.57
CA ASP A 265 -12.56 22.79 1.98
C ASP A 265 -14.04 22.41 2.09
N TYR A 266 -14.36 21.13 1.91
CA TYR A 266 -15.69 20.61 2.09
C TYR A 266 -16.19 20.84 3.53
N ILE A 267 -15.36 20.50 4.52
CA ILE A 267 -15.67 20.72 5.93
C ILE A 267 -15.87 22.20 6.24
N LYS A 268 -14.94 23.06 5.79
CA LYS A 268 -15.00 24.51 6.04
C LYS A 268 -16.23 25.18 5.44
N LYS A 269 -16.68 24.70 4.30
CA LYS A 269 -17.88 25.24 3.62
C LYS A 269 -19.18 24.68 4.17
N SER A 270 -19.11 23.72 5.09
CA SER A 270 -20.28 23.00 5.64
C SER A 270 -21.25 22.50 4.57
N ASN A 271 -20.72 22.00 3.47
CA ASN A 271 -21.49 21.56 2.29
C ASN A 271 -22.06 20.15 2.48
N TYR A 272 -22.73 19.91 3.60
CA TYR A 272 -23.31 18.58 3.92
C TYR A 272 -24.70 18.37 3.33
N PHE A 273 -25.26 19.35 2.68
CA PHE A 273 -26.58 19.35 2.08
C PHE A 273 -26.55 20.12 0.74
N GLY A 274 -27.56 19.89 -0.08
CA GLY A 274 -27.73 20.60 -1.33
C GLY A 274 -27.05 19.93 -2.53
N ASP A 275 -26.97 20.67 -3.64
CA ASP A 275 -26.59 20.13 -4.96
C ASP A 275 -25.18 19.54 -4.98
N LEU A 276 -24.19 20.24 -4.38
CA LEU A 276 -22.81 19.73 -4.30
C LEU A 276 -22.71 18.44 -3.50
N TYR A 277 -23.51 18.31 -2.44
CA TYR A 277 -23.60 17.07 -1.67
C TYR A 277 -24.12 15.91 -2.52
N HIS A 278 -25.23 16.13 -3.22
CA HIS A 278 -25.84 15.13 -4.09
C HIS A 278 -24.92 14.77 -5.26
N GLU A 279 -24.22 15.74 -5.84
CA GLU A 279 -23.24 15.51 -6.89
C GLU A 279 -22.09 14.62 -6.42
N SER A 280 -21.54 14.89 -5.22
CA SER A 280 -20.51 14.05 -4.62
C SER A 280 -21.00 12.63 -4.35
N LEU A 281 -22.22 12.46 -3.85
CA LEU A 281 -22.81 11.13 -3.64
C LEU A 281 -22.95 10.35 -4.96
N GLU A 282 -23.40 11.01 -6.03
CA GLU A 282 -23.53 10.37 -7.34
C GLU A 282 -22.16 9.98 -7.93
N LYS A 283 -21.13 10.80 -7.75
CA LYS A 283 -19.75 10.44 -8.14
C LYS A 283 -19.25 9.22 -7.40
N GLN A 284 -19.45 9.17 -6.09
CA GLN A 284 -19.06 8.04 -5.26
C GLN A 284 -19.83 6.76 -5.64
N LYS A 285 -21.12 6.88 -5.93
CA LYS A 285 -21.92 5.75 -6.38
C LYS A 285 -21.37 5.19 -7.70
N LYS A 286 -21.10 6.05 -8.68
CA LYS A 286 -20.49 5.65 -9.96
C LYS A 286 -19.13 5.00 -9.77
N SER A 287 -18.27 5.56 -8.91
CA SER A 287 -16.97 4.97 -8.56
C SER A 287 -17.12 3.59 -7.90
N SER A 288 -18.12 3.43 -7.04
CA SER A 288 -18.41 2.16 -6.37
C SER A 288 -18.92 1.10 -7.36
N GLU A 289 -19.79 1.48 -8.28
CA GLU A 289 -20.28 0.60 -9.35
C GLU A 289 -19.13 0.18 -10.27
N TYR A 290 -18.24 1.11 -10.64
CA TYR A 290 -17.04 0.82 -11.41
C TYR A 290 -16.11 -0.16 -10.69
N TRP A 291 -15.86 0.05 -9.39
CA TRP A 291 -15.04 -0.86 -8.60
C TRP A 291 -15.63 -2.27 -8.53
N LEU A 292 -16.94 -2.36 -8.29
CA LEU A 292 -17.67 -3.64 -8.23
C LEU A 292 -17.61 -4.37 -9.57
N ASP A 293 -17.72 -3.65 -10.67
CA ASP A 293 -17.72 -4.22 -12.01
C ASP A 293 -16.35 -4.82 -12.36
N ILE A 294 -15.28 -4.09 -12.03
CA ILE A 294 -13.91 -4.52 -12.33
C ILE A 294 -13.44 -5.61 -11.36
N PHE A 295 -13.60 -5.41 -10.05
CA PHE A 295 -12.90 -6.24 -9.06
C PHE A 295 -13.80 -7.30 -8.42
N TYR A 296 -15.11 -7.16 -8.48
CA TYR A 296 -16.00 -8.07 -7.79
C TYR A 296 -16.96 -8.84 -8.71
N SER A 297 -17.57 -8.20 -9.69
CA SER A 297 -18.63 -8.81 -10.52
C SER A 297 -18.08 -9.60 -11.69
N SER A 298 -16.92 -9.26 -12.22
CA SER A 298 -16.34 -9.91 -13.36
C SER A 298 -15.52 -11.14 -12.99
N ASN A 299 -15.39 -12.08 -13.93
CA ASN A 299 -14.56 -13.27 -13.76
C ASN A 299 -13.08 -12.84 -13.73
N TYR A 300 -12.33 -13.26 -12.73
CA TYR A 300 -10.92 -12.99 -12.52
C TYR A 300 -10.04 -13.08 -13.80
N LYS A 301 -10.24 -14.11 -14.62
CA LYS A 301 -9.48 -14.29 -15.89
C LYS A 301 -9.78 -13.17 -16.89
N LYS A 302 -11.03 -12.74 -16.97
CA LYS A 302 -11.46 -11.64 -17.84
C LYS A 302 -10.90 -10.29 -17.35
N ASN A 303 -10.78 -10.11 -16.03
CA ASN A 303 -10.23 -8.90 -15.44
C ASN A 303 -8.74 -8.73 -15.73
N LYS A 304 -7.97 -9.81 -15.67
CA LYS A 304 -6.53 -9.77 -15.97
C LYS A 304 -6.28 -9.29 -17.41
N GLU A 305 -7.09 -9.75 -18.37
CA GLU A 305 -7.03 -9.31 -19.77
C GLU A 305 -7.51 -7.85 -19.93
N THR A 306 -8.58 -7.48 -19.23
CA THR A 306 -9.14 -6.10 -19.29
C THR A 306 -8.22 -5.09 -18.62
N LEU A 307 -7.63 -5.40 -17.46
CA LEU A 307 -6.65 -4.54 -16.80
C LEU A 307 -5.36 -4.42 -17.61
N ALA A 308 -4.85 -5.50 -18.17
CA ALA A 308 -3.70 -5.45 -19.07
C ALA A 308 -3.99 -4.60 -20.31
N SER A 309 -5.21 -4.65 -20.86
CA SER A 309 -5.64 -3.81 -21.99
C SER A 309 -5.83 -2.36 -21.59
N LEU A 310 -6.39 -2.08 -20.41
CA LEU A 310 -6.55 -0.72 -19.85
C LEU A 310 -5.19 -0.08 -19.54
N ILE A 311 -4.29 -0.81 -18.90
CA ILE A 311 -2.92 -0.36 -18.65
C ILE A 311 -2.21 -0.11 -20.00
N SER A 312 -2.33 -1.00 -20.98
CA SER A 312 -1.76 -0.83 -22.31
C SER A 312 -2.37 0.35 -23.06
N LYS A 313 -3.66 0.62 -22.89
CA LYS A 313 -4.35 1.78 -23.49
C LYS A 313 -3.95 3.08 -22.82
N THR A 314 -3.96 3.12 -21.49
CA THR A 314 -3.51 4.29 -20.70
C THR A 314 -2.03 4.61 -20.97
N ILE A 315 -1.22 3.59 -21.16
CA ILE A 315 0.19 3.71 -21.56
C ILE A 315 0.32 4.28 -23.00
N LYS A 316 -0.51 3.86 -23.94
CA LYS A 316 -0.51 4.37 -25.33
C LYS A 316 -1.02 5.81 -25.41
N ASP A 317 -1.98 6.18 -24.58
CA ASP A 317 -2.57 7.52 -24.56
C ASP A 317 -1.70 8.54 -23.79
N ASN A 318 -0.76 8.09 -22.94
CA ASN A 318 0.19 8.91 -22.19
C ASN A 318 1.62 8.72 -22.70
N ASN A 319 1.97 9.52 -23.69
CA ASN A 319 3.31 9.89 -24.12
C ASN A 319 4.41 8.79 -24.14
N ASP A 320 4.81 8.37 -25.32
CA ASP A 320 5.88 7.38 -25.61
C ASP A 320 7.20 7.61 -24.83
N ASP A 321 7.53 8.84 -24.47
CA ASP A 321 8.76 9.19 -23.76
C ASP A 321 8.83 8.66 -22.34
N MET A 322 7.69 8.63 -21.60
CA MET A 322 7.65 8.06 -20.25
C MET A 322 7.77 6.52 -20.28
N ILE A 323 7.23 5.89 -21.30
CA ILE A 323 7.30 4.43 -21.49
C ILE A 323 8.69 3.99 -21.89
N GLN A 324 9.34 4.73 -22.77
CA GLN A 324 10.74 4.49 -23.12
C GLN A 324 11.66 4.67 -21.91
N MET A 325 11.40 5.68 -21.08
CA MET A 325 12.13 5.88 -19.83
C MET A 325 11.92 4.70 -18.85
N PHE A 326 10.69 4.22 -18.66
CA PHE A 326 10.42 3.03 -17.84
C PHE A 326 11.02 1.75 -18.42
N LYS A 327 10.95 1.54 -19.74
CA LYS A 327 11.57 0.38 -20.42
C LYS A 327 13.10 0.41 -20.37
N SER A 328 13.71 1.57 -20.29
CA SER A 328 15.17 1.71 -20.15
C SER A 328 15.66 1.56 -18.70
N LEU A 329 14.75 1.54 -17.73
CA LEU A 329 15.05 1.41 -16.30
C LEU A 329 14.82 -0.01 -15.75
N VAL A 330 14.24 -0.90 -16.56
CA VAL A 330 14.06 -2.33 -16.31
C VAL A 330 15.06 -3.14 -17.13
#